data_254c4d0b3af8a41c3d91c7b8f0b97551
#
_entry.id   254c4d0b3af8a41c3d91c7b8f0b97551
#
_cell.length_a   1.000
_cell.length_b   1.000
_cell.length_c   1.000
_cell.angle_alpha   90.00
_cell.angle_beta   90.00
_cell.angle_gamma   90.00
#
_symmetry.space_group_name_H-M   'P 1'
#
loop_
_entity.id
_entity.type
_entity.pdbx_description
1 polymer ?
#
loop_
_entity_poly.entity_id
_entity_poly.type
_entity_poly.pdbx_seq_one_letter_code
_entity_poly.pdbx_strand_id
1 'polypeptide(L)'
;MSKEKDISVFATLSQSMPGNFEIDDNDRNHLEDDVRKMLKDNVRALSMIQPLIKKGTSETFRNSSGSLYEFLVDNEICIHCPSKLSKCPKKRVGYLLHPVYDKDRDEIKNELRECQYQQEKEKALSLIEPCYNSKEAIYKAMDKTLSFLREPGNSSKMIDTTKLITEVAKTALSFDKEKMYKGYHIRSINSQTLDRDVMMAITYIYTKGNIRVGYINCYKFFAGLVDKDWIVQDEAKRVYQKMIHVPVLMLENLNNIPQVNDEILMTYLYGLLQERDKKGKITYCTTSTSIGVKNLIYSKLRNLACGNEASKLADMIFEEKVIKDFDVRP
;
A
#
# COMPACT_ATOMS: atom_id res chain seq x y z
N MET A 1 -1.09 -20.27 -34.16
CA MET A 1 -2.34 -19.64 -33.70
C MET A 1 -3.38 -20.66 -33.21
N SER A 2 -3.02 -21.82 -32.60
CA SER A 2 -3.98 -22.82 -32.14
C SER A 2 -3.89 -23.20 -30.66
N LYS A 3 -2.89 -22.70 -29.92
CA LYS A 3 -2.69 -23.02 -28.49
C LYS A 3 -3.46 -22.14 -27.50
N GLU A 4 -3.93 -20.96 -27.90
CA GLU A 4 -4.70 -20.06 -27.02
C GLU A 4 -6.18 -20.47 -26.81
N LYS A 5 -6.73 -21.27 -27.72
CA LYS A 5 -8.16 -21.67 -27.63
C LYS A 5 -8.40 -22.77 -26.59
N ASP A 6 -7.45 -23.69 -26.40
CA ASP A 6 -7.64 -24.83 -25.51
C ASP A 6 -7.53 -24.46 -24.03
N ILE A 7 -6.67 -23.47 -23.69
CA ILE A 7 -6.53 -22.98 -22.30
C ILE A 7 -7.79 -22.26 -21.80
N SER A 8 -8.54 -21.61 -22.69
CA SER A 8 -9.77 -20.88 -22.32
C SER A 8 -10.94 -21.81 -21.97
N VAL A 9 -11.01 -22.98 -22.55
CA VAL A 9 -12.13 -23.92 -22.32
C VAL A 9 -12.04 -24.59 -20.95
N PHE A 10 -10.86 -25.03 -20.53
CA PHE A 10 -10.69 -25.64 -19.19
C PHE A 10 -10.78 -24.62 -18.04
N ALA A 11 -10.26 -23.41 -18.23
CA ALA A 11 -10.42 -22.33 -17.24
C ALA A 11 -11.88 -21.89 -17.07
N THR A 12 -12.72 -22.06 -18.08
CA THR A 12 -14.15 -21.72 -18.06
C THR A 12 -14.96 -22.84 -17.41
N LEU A 13 -14.60 -24.10 -17.61
CA LEU A 13 -15.29 -25.26 -17.05
C LEU A 13 -15.13 -25.36 -15.52
N SER A 14 -13.98 -24.99 -14.96
CA SER A 14 -13.77 -25.03 -13.50
C SER A 14 -14.53 -23.94 -12.72
N GLN A 15 -15.17 -22.98 -13.40
CA GLN A 15 -15.85 -21.83 -12.77
C GLN A 15 -17.38 -21.88 -12.76
N SER A 16 -17.99 -22.80 -13.50
CA SER A 16 -19.43 -22.71 -13.76
C SER A 16 -20.29 -23.80 -13.12
N MET A 17 -19.73 -24.73 -12.33
CA MET A 17 -20.56 -25.84 -11.83
C MET A 17 -20.38 -26.14 -10.34
N PRO A 18 -21.46 -25.99 -9.53
CA PRO A 18 -21.60 -26.66 -8.26
C PRO A 18 -22.16 -28.06 -8.56
N GLY A 19 -21.32 -29.07 -8.59
CA GLY A 19 -21.75 -30.45 -8.76
C GLY A 19 -20.55 -31.36 -9.02
N ASN A 20 -20.56 -32.53 -8.39
CA ASN A 20 -19.59 -33.60 -8.63
C ASN A 20 -19.60 -33.97 -10.12
N PHE A 21 -18.66 -33.44 -10.90
CA PHE A 21 -18.37 -33.95 -12.23
C PHE A 21 -17.54 -35.21 -12.06
N GLU A 22 -18.07 -36.37 -12.39
CA GLU A 22 -17.31 -37.58 -12.62
C GLU A 22 -16.50 -37.35 -13.92
N ILE A 23 -15.21 -37.06 -13.78
CA ILE A 23 -14.28 -36.99 -14.90
C ILE A 23 -14.09 -38.42 -15.39
N ASP A 24 -14.36 -38.67 -16.68
CA ASP A 24 -14.15 -39.96 -17.33
C ASP A 24 -12.67 -40.42 -17.15
N ASP A 25 -12.47 -41.73 -17.00
CA ASP A 25 -11.13 -42.32 -16.84
C ASP A 25 -10.19 -41.98 -18.01
N ASN A 26 -10.73 -41.74 -19.19
CA ASN A 26 -9.98 -41.33 -20.37
C ASN A 26 -9.47 -39.89 -20.25
N ASP A 27 -10.31 -38.98 -19.76
CA ASP A 27 -9.95 -37.58 -19.50
C ASP A 27 -8.92 -37.46 -18.36
N ARG A 28 -9.02 -38.33 -17.34
CA ARG A 28 -8.03 -38.42 -16.26
C ARG A 28 -6.66 -38.86 -16.76
N ASN A 29 -6.58 -39.82 -17.65
CA ASN A 29 -5.32 -40.31 -18.21
C ASN A 29 -4.66 -39.23 -19.07
N HIS A 30 -5.42 -38.49 -19.87
CA HIS A 30 -4.90 -37.35 -20.63
C HIS A 30 -4.37 -36.24 -19.74
N LEU A 31 -5.08 -35.90 -18.66
CA LEU A 31 -4.66 -34.90 -17.70
C LEU A 31 -3.37 -35.31 -16.97
N GLU A 32 -3.25 -36.57 -16.60
CA GLU A 32 -2.04 -37.14 -15.97
C GLU A 32 -0.82 -37.01 -16.89
N ASP A 33 -0.96 -37.33 -18.18
CA ASP A 33 0.10 -37.21 -19.16
C ASP A 33 0.53 -35.76 -19.39
N ASP A 34 -0.42 -34.83 -19.44
CA ASP A 34 -0.14 -33.40 -19.54
C ASP A 34 0.61 -32.87 -18.31
N VAL A 35 0.22 -33.27 -17.12
CA VAL A 35 0.92 -32.93 -15.87
C VAL A 35 2.35 -33.47 -15.87
N ARG A 36 2.56 -34.75 -16.30
CA ARG A 36 3.88 -35.37 -16.41
C ARG A 36 4.76 -34.60 -17.36
N LYS A 37 4.22 -34.16 -18.51
CA LYS A 37 4.94 -33.37 -19.50
C LYS A 37 5.33 -32.01 -18.95
N MET A 38 4.38 -31.28 -18.36
CA MET A 38 4.65 -29.97 -17.76
C MET A 38 5.69 -30.03 -16.64
N LEU A 39 5.69 -31.09 -15.82
CA LEU A 39 6.69 -31.31 -14.78
C LEU A 39 8.08 -31.55 -15.31
N LYS A 40 8.21 -32.26 -16.43
CA LYS A 40 9.54 -32.48 -17.09
C LYS A 40 10.18 -31.16 -17.53
N ASP A 41 9.34 -30.23 -17.97
CA ASP A 41 9.80 -28.92 -18.48
C ASP A 41 10.00 -27.89 -17.34
N ASN A 42 9.52 -28.18 -16.13
CA ASN A 42 9.57 -27.25 -14.99
C ASN A 42 10.27 -27.88 -13.77
N VAL A 43 11.61 -27.81 -13.78
CA VAL A 43 12.47 -28.36 -12.71
C VAL A 43 12.14 -27.82 -11.33
N ARG A 44 11.75 -26.55 -11.24
CA ARG A 44 11.37 -25.91 -9.96
C ARG A 44 10.09 -26.50 -9.41
N ALA A 45 9.06 -26.63 -10.23
CA ALA A 45 7.80 -27.25 -9.83
C ALA A 45 8.03 -28.73 -9.46
N LEU A 46 8.83 -29.45 -10.23
CA LEU A 46 9.18 -30.84 -9.95
C LEU A 46 9.85 -30.98 -8.58
N SER A 47 10.79 -30.11 -8.23
CA SER A 47 11.46 -30.12 -6.92
C SER A 47 10.52 -29.90 -5.73
N MET A 48 9.42 -29.18 -5.95
CA MET A 48 8.39 -28.96 -4.91
C MET A 48 7.43 -30.15 -4.78
N ILE A 49 7.05 -30.76 -5.90
CA ILE A 49 6.03 -31.81 -5.95
C ILE A 49 6.59 -33.19 -5.63
N GLN A 50 7.79 -33.51 -6.10
CA GLN A 50 8.41 -34.83 -5.93
C GLN A 50 8.48 -35.30 -4.44
N PRO A 51 8.85 -34.46 -3.47
CA PRO A 51 8.84 -34.83 -2.04
C PRO A 51 7.43 -35.11 -1.51
N LEU A 52 6.40 -34.47 -2.09
CA LEU A 52 5.00 -34.67 -1.68
C LEU A 52 4.45 -36.01 -2.19
N ILE A 53 4.73 -36.34 -3.44
CA ILE A 53 4.35 -37.63 -4.04
C ILE A 53 4.98 -38.78 -3.25
N LYS A 54 6.23 -38.65 -2.82
CA LYS A 54 6.95 -39.68 -2.03
C LYS A 54 6.33 -39.94 -0.63
N LYS A 55 5.47 -39.05 -0.14
CA LYS A 55 4.77 -39.23 1.15
C LYS A 55 3.53 -40.11 1.02
N GLY A 56 2.99 -40.27 -0.18
CA GLY A 56 1.76 -40.99 -0.45
C GLY A 56 1.99 -42.37 -1.03
N THR A 57 0.95 -42.91 -1.64
CA THR A 57 0.91 -44.22 -2.30
C THR A 57 1.21 -44.08 -3.81
N SER A 58 1.15 -45.19 -4.56
CA SER A 58 1.26 -45.18 -6.03
C SER A 58 0.13 -44.42 -6.71
N GLU A 59 -1.00 -44.25 -6.05
CA GLU A 59 -2.20 -43.56 -6.59
C GLU A 59 -2.20 -42.04 -6.32
N THR A 60 -1.35 -41.56 -5.41
CA THR A 60 -1.29 -40.12 -5.01
C THR A 60 -1.15 -39.19 -6.21
N PHE A 61 -0.32 -39.53 -7.18
CA PHE A 61 -0.11 -38.70 -8.37
C PHE A 61 -1.39 -38.62 -9.21
N ARG A 62 -2.06 -39.76 -9.43
CA ARG A 62 -3.32 -39.86 -10.19
C ARG A 62 -4.45 -39.09 -9.49
N ASN A 63 -4.58 -39.26 -8.18
CA ASN A 63 -5.60 -38.55 -7.37
C ASN A 63 -5.39 -37.03 -7.39
N SER A 64 -4.15 -36.58 -7.60
CA SER A 64 -3.75 -35.16 -7.53
C SER A 64 -3.68 -34.49 -8.90
N SER A 65 -3.94 -35.18 -10.01
CA SER A 65 -3.67 -34.65 -11.37
C SER A 65 -4.30 -33.28 -11.62
N GLY A 66 -5.56 -33.07 -11.19
CA GLY A 66 -6.27 -31.80 -11.31
C GLY A 66 -5.60 -30.67 -10.53
N SER A 67 -5.31 -30.90 -9.25
CA SER A 67 -4.65 -29.91 -8.39
C SER A 67 -3.24 -29.58 -8.87
N LEU A 68 -2.49 -30.60 -9.35
CA LEU A 68 -1.15 -30.40 -9.91
C LEU A 68 -1.18 -29.62 -11.21
N TYR A 69 -2.15 -29.86 -12.08
CA TYR A 69 -2.34 -29.08 -13.30
C TYR A 69 -2.61 -27.60 -12.99
N GLU A 70 -3.55 -27.32 -12.09
CA GLU A 70 -3.85 -25.96 -11.65
C GLU A 70 -2.61 -25.26 -11.08
N PHE A 71 -1.84 -25.96 -10.24
CA PHE A 71 -0.60 -25.43 -9.67
C PHE A 71 0.42 -25.09 -10.75
N LEU A 72 0.60 -25.97 -11.74
CA LEU A 72 1.58 -25.77 -12.82
C LEU A 72 1.22 -24.59 -13.70
N VAL A 73 -0.05 -24.46 -14.07
CA VAL A 73 -0.55 -23.28 -14.82
C VAL A 73 -0.37 -22.00 -14.03
N ASP A 74 -0.70 -22.01 -12.73
CA ASP A 74 -0.54 -20.85 -11.85
C ASP A 74 0.94 -20.47 -11.67
N ASN A 75 1.82 -21.45 -11.54
CA ASN A 75 3.26 -21.24 -11.37
C ASN A 75 3.90 -20.70 -12.65
N GLU A 76 3.48 -21.13 -13.83
CA GLU A 76 3.99 -20.62 -15.11
C GLU A 76 3.71 -19.12 -15.27
N ILE A 77 2.51 -18.66 -14.91
CA ILE A 77 2.18 -17.24 -14.88
C ILE A 77 3.15 -16.47 -13.97
N CYS A 78 3.58 -17.06 -12.86
CA CYS A 78 4.47 -16.44 -11.90
C CYS A 78 5.94 -16.41 -12.32
N ILE A 79 6.38 -17.31 -13.19
CA ILE A 79 7.74 -17.28 -13.77
C ILE A 79 7.98 -15.95 -14.51
N HIS A 80 6.94 -15.43 -15.17
CA HIS A 80 6.97 -14.16 -15.90
C HIS A 80 6.37 -13.00 -15.10
N CYS A 81 6.45 -13.07 -13.76
CA CYS A 81 5.86 -12.06 -12.87
C CYS A 81 6.42 -10.67 -13.17
N PRO A 82 5.56 -9.67 -13.41
CA PRO A 82 5.98 -8.28 -13.66
C PRO A 82 6.53 -7.57 -12.42
N SER A 83 6.69 -8.26 -11.30
CA SER A 83 7.18 -7.72 -10.02
C SER A 83 6.31 -6.60 -9.44
N LYS A 84 5.06 -6.51 -9.88
CA LYS A 84 4.08 -5.51 -9.44
C LYS A 84 2.69 -6.12 -9.33
N LEU A 85 2.03 -5.92 -8.18
CA LEU A 85 0.67 -6.42 -7.95
C LEU A 85 -0.36 -5.83 -8.93
N SER A 86 -0.22 -4.54 -9.25
CA SER A 86 -1.12 -3.85 -10.21
C SER A 86 -1.05 -4.39 -11.65
N LYS A 87 0.02 -5.09 -11.99
CA LYS A 87 0.23 -5.73 -13.30
C LYS A 87 0.15 -7.26 -13.24
N CYS A 88 -0.24 -7.82 -12.09
CA CYS A 88 -0.37 -9.26 -11.94
C CYS A 88 -1.51 -9.78 -12.84
N PRO A 89 -1.23 -10.71 -13.77
CA PRO A 89 -2.24 -11.21 -14.70
C PRO A 89 -3.17 -12.25 -14.09
N LYS A 90 -2.95 -12.65 -12.83
CA LYS A 90 -3.78 -13.63 -12.15
C LYS A 90 -5.13 -13.06 -11.75
N LYS A 91 -6.17 -13.89 -11.76
CA LYS A 91 -7.49 -13.56 -11.20
C LYS A 91 -7.41 -13.25 -9.70
N ARG A 92 -6.61 -14.03 -8.96
CA ARG A 92 -6.32 -13.80 -7.53
C ARG A 92 -4.97 -13.09 -7.40
N VAL A 93 -5.01 -11.79 -7.62
CA VAL A 93 -3.82 -10.92 -7.52
C VAL A 93 -3.15 -11.07 -6.16
N GLY A 94 -1.84 -11.32 -6.17
CA GLY A 94 -1.06 -11.40 -4.93
C GLY A 94 -1.05 -12.78 -4.26
N TYR A 95 -1.67 -13.79 -4.85
CA TYR A 95 -1.72 -15.14 -4.28
C TYR A 95 -1.09 -16.18 -5.22
N LEU A 96 -0.55 -17.22 -4.60
CA LEU A 96 0.06 -18.39 -5.24
C LEU A 96 -0.68 -19.63 -4.80
N LEU A 97 -0.84 -20.60 -5.68
CA LEU A 97 -1.14 -21.96 -5.30
C LEU A 97 0.12 -22.61 -4.72
N HIS A 98 -0.03 -23.28 -3.59
CA HIS A 98 1.06 -24.01 -2.94
C HIS A 98 0.61 -25.46 -2.72
N PRO A 99 1.28 -26.45 -3.34
CA PRO A 99 0.88 -27.85 -3.21
C PRO A 99 1.21 -28.37 -1.80
N VAL A 100 0.26 -29.05 -1.19
CA VAL A 100 0.36 -29.67 0.15
C VAL A 100 -0.20 -31.07 0.09
N TYR A 101 0.49 -32.04 0.69
CA TYR A 101 0.00 -33.41 0.78
C TYR A 101 -1.05 -33.55 1.87
N ASP A 102 -2.24 -34.05 1.47
CA ASP A 102 -3.33 -34.42 2.36
C ASP A 102 -3.28 -35.92 2.61
N LYS A 103 -2.93 -36.29 3.85
CA LYS A 103 -2.77 -37.70 4.25
C LYS A 103 -4.08 -38.46 4.29
N ASP A 104 -5.18 -37.78 4.62
CA ASP A 104 -6.50 -38.42 4.80
C ASP A 104 -7.11 -38.87 3.47
N ARG A 105 -6.77 -38.14 2.39
CA ARG A 105 -7.28 -38.41 1.05
C ARG A 105 -6.25 -39.01 0.10
N ASP A 106 -5.01 -39.17 0.56
CA ASP A 106 -3.86 -39.56 -0.26
C ASP A 106 -3.76 -38.74 -1.57
N GLU A 107 -3.86 -37.43 -1.44
CA GLU A 107 -3.82 -36.50 -2.57
C GLU A 107 -2.97 -35.26 -2.25
N ILE A 108 -2.52 -34.57 -3.31
CA ILE A 108 -1.90 -33.25 -3.21
C ILE A 108 -2.97 -32.21 -3.52
N LYS A 109 -3.32 -31.37 -2.57
CA LYS A 109 -4.22 -30.23 -2.73
C LYS A 109 -3.47 -28.92 -2.80
N ASN A 110 -4.10 -27.88 -3.34
CA ASN A 110 -3.54 -26.54 -3.39
C ASN A 110 -4.05 -25.67 -2.24
N GLU A 111 -3.12 -25.07 -1.51
CA GLU A 111 -3.42 -24.02 -0.56
C GLU A 111 -3.09 -22.66 -1.17
N LEU A 112 -3.92 -21.65 -0.90
CA LEU A 112 -3.61 -20.28 -1.28
C LEU A 112 -2.62 -19.68 -0.30
N ARG A 113 -1.50 -19.17 -0.81
CA ARG A 113 -0.52 -18.42 -0.03
C ARG A 113 -0.26 -17.07 -0.66
N GLU A 114 -0.01 -16.08 0.15
CA GLU A 114 0.39 -14.77 -0.35
C GLU A 114 1.74 -14.84 -1.06
N CYS A 115 1.82 -14.20 -2.22
CA CYS A 115 3.10 -14.03 -2.90
C CYS A 115 3.97 -13.00 -2.17
N GLN A 116 5.27 -13.00 -2.46
CA GLN A 116 6.23 -12.08 -1.85
C GLN A 116 5.77 -10.61 -1.94
N TYR A 117 5.23 -10.18 -3.08
CA TYR A 117 4.79 -8.79 -3.28
C TYR A 117 3.56 -8.43 -2.45
N GLN A 118 2.66 -9.39 -2.23
CA GLN A 118 1.51 -9.20 -1.34
C GLN A 118 1.96 -9.11 0.12
N GLN A 119 2.85 -10.00 0.55
CA GLN A 119 3.43 -9.95 1.89
C GLN A 119 4.17 -8.63 2.16
N GLU A 120 4.97 -8.16 1.20
CA GLU A 120 5.64 -6.87 1.29
C GLU A 120 4.65 -5.70 1.37
N LYS A 121 3.56 -5.75 0.60
CA LYS A 121 2.48 -4.77 0.65
C LYS A 121 1.83 -4.75 2.02
N GLU A 122 1.37 -5.90 2.52
CA GLU A 122 0.71 -6.01 3.83
C GLU A 122 1.63 -5.56 4.96
N LYS A 123 2.90 -5.96 4.91
CA LYS A 123 3.91 -5.49 5.88
C LYS A 123 4.06 -3.97 5.85
N ALA A 124 4.15 -3.36 4.66
CA ALA A 124 4.25 -1.91 4.54
C ALA A 124 2.98 -1.22 5.07
N LEU A 125 1.80 -1.72 4.72
CA LEU A 125 0.52 -1.15 5.16
C LEU A 125 0.26 -1.32 6.66
N SER A 126 0.81 -2.37 7.29
CA SER A 126 0.73 -2.56 8.75
C SER A 126 1.47 -1.47 9.53
N LEU A 127 2.49 -0.85 8.92
CA LEU A 127 3.26 0.25 9.51
C LEU A 127 2.54 1.61 9.44
N ILE A 128 1.38 1.70 8.75
CA ILE A 128 0.59 2.94 8.69
C ILE A 128 -0.36 2.94 9.88
N GLU A 129 0.08 3.56 10.97
CA GLU A 129 -0.70 3.71 12.19
C GLU A 129 -0.22 4.91 13.01
N PRO A 130 -1.12 5.81 13.43
CA PRO A 130 -2.57 5.83 13.19
C PRO A 130 -2.92 6.16 11.74
N CYS A 131 -4.08 5.68 11.26
CA CYS A 131 -4.55 5.93 9.91
C CYS A 131 -6.03 6.34 9.89
N TYR A 132 -6.30 7.58 9.47
CA TYR A 132 -7.64 8.12 9.19
C TYR A 132 -7.90 8.21 7.68
N ASN A 133 -7.41 7.24 6.93
CA ASN A 133 -7.64 7.10 5.50
C ASN A 133 -7.59 5.62 5.09
N SER A 134 -7.96 5.31 3.85
CA SER A 134 -7.83 3.95 3.31
C SER A 134 -6.35 3.61 3.05
N LYS A 135 -5.84 2.58 3.71
CA LYS A 135 -4.49 2.05 3.46
C LYS A 135 -4.32 1.58 2.01
N GLU A 136 -5.36 1.04 1.42
CA GLU A 136 -5.37 0.63 0.00
C GLU A 136 -5.24 1.83 -0.95
N ALA A 137 -5.88 2.97 -0.63
CA ALA A 137 -5.74 4.20 -1.40
C ALA A 137 -4.29 4.71 -1.37
N ILE A 138 -3.60 4.59 -0.22
CA ILE A 138 -2.20 4.97 -0.08
C ILE A 138 -1.31 4.11 -1.00
N TYR A 139 -1.54 2.80 -1.02
CA TYR A 139 -0.81 1.89 -1.89
C TYR A 139 -1.02 2.20 -3.38
N LYS A 140 -2.28 2.40 -3.80
CA LYS A 140 -2.62 2.74 -5.18
C LYS A 140 -2.01 4.07 -5.62
N ALA A 141 -2.05 5.08 -4.77
CA ALA A 141 -1.46 6.39 -5.06
C ALA A 141 0.06 6.30 -5.24
N MET A 142 0.75 5.47 -4.44
CA MET A 142 2.18 5.23 -4.60
C MET A 142 2.49 4.60 -5.96
N ASP A 143 1.79 3.53 -6.34
CA ASP A 143 2.06 2.83 -7.60
C ASP A 143 1.80 3.74 -8.82
N LYS A 144 0.71 4.54 -8.77
CA LYS A 144 0.38 5.56 -9.77
C LYS A 144 1.49 6.61 -9.89
N THR A 145 1.92 7.19 -8.77
CA THR A 145 2.94 8.25 -8.75
C THR A 145 4.29 7.73 -9.25
N LEU A 146 4.74 6.57 -8.78
CA LEU A 146 6.01 5.99 -9.21
C LEU A 146 5.98 5.52 -10.67
N SER A 147 4.85 5.03 -11.16
CA SER A 147 4.70 4.63 -12.56
C SER A 147 4.81 5.85 -13.46
N PHE A 148 4.13 6.93 -13.13
CA PHE A 148 4.19 8.19 -13.87
C PHE A 148 5.61 8.78 -13.91
N LEU A 149 6.34 8.80 -12.80
CA LEU A 149 7.71 9.32 -12.74
C LEU A 149 8.71 8.51 -13.59
N ARG A 150 8.41 7.26 -13.88
CA ARG A 150 9.26 6.37 -14.69
C ARG A 150 9.01 6.49 -16.20
N GLU A 151 7.93 7.13 -16.60
CA GLU A 151 7.64 7.31 -18.02
C GLU A 151 8.61 8.31 -18.67
N PRO A 152 9.21 7.96 -19.83
CA PRO A 152 10.09 8.88 -20.55
C PRO A 152 9.38 10.20 -20.88
N GLY A 153 10.02 11.32 -20.57
CA GLY A 153 9.50 12.66 -20.82
C GLY A 153 8.66 13.29 -19.69
N ASN A 154 8.19 12.50 -18.71
CA ASN A 154 7.45 13.05 -17.57
C ASN A 154 8.38 13.58 -16.47
N SER A 155 9.56 13.01 -16.31
CA SER A 155 10.54 13.44 -15.31
C SER A 155 10.97 14.90 -15.49
N SER A 156 11.06 15.40 -16.72
CA SER A 156 11.38 16.81 -17.01
C SER A 156 10.25 17.78 -16.67
N LYS A 157 8.99 17.33 -16.75
CA LYS A 157 7.81 18.14 -16.42
C LYS A 157 7.55 18.22 -14.91
N MET A 158 8.12 17.28 -14.14
CA MET A 158 7.89 17.13 -12.71
C MET A 158 9.18 17.14 -11.88
N ILE A 159 10.12 17.98 -12.25
CA ILE A 159 11.44 18.08 -11.60
C ILE A 159 11.30 18.21 -10.07
N ASP A 160 10.37 19.04 -9.60
CA ASP A 160 10.21 19.29 -8.16
C ASP A 160 9.64 18.08 -7.42
N THR A 161 8.66 17.40 -8.00
CA THR A 161 8.10 16.15 -7.42
C THR A 161 9.14 15.04 -7.41
N THR A 162 9.90 14.88 -8.49
CA THR A 162 10.97 13.88 -8.57
C THR A 162 12.06 14.14 -7.54
N LYS A 163 12.47 15.40 -7.37
CA LYS A 163 13.44 15.81 -6.33
C LYS A 163 12.92 15.49 -4.95
N LEU A 164 11.67 15.89 -4.63
CA LEU A 164 11.05 15.60 -3.34
C LEU A 164 11.00 14.09 -3.04
N ILE A 165 10.51 13.28 -3.99
CA ILE A 165 10.44 11.83 -3.82
C ILE A 165 11.84 11.23 -3.63
N THR A 166 12.85 11.72 -4.35
CA THR A 166 14.24 11.26 -4.22
C THR A 166 14.83 11.63 -2.86
N GLU A 167 14.62 12.86 -2.37
CA GLU A 167 15.05 13.30 -1.05
C GLU A 167 14.41 12.47 0.06
N VAL A 168 13.11 12.22 -0.05
CA VAL A 168 12.37 11.37 0.91
C VAL A 168 12.87 9.94 0.89
N ALA A 169 13.14 9.38 -0.29
CA ALA A 169 13.68 8.02 -0.40
C ALA A 169 15.07 7.92 0.25
N LYS A 170 15.94 8.91 0.04
CA LYS A 170 17.24 8.98 0.72
C LYS A 170 17.08 9.07 2.24
N THR A 171 16.18 9.94 2.72
CA THR A 171 15.88 10.08 4.15
C THR A 171 15.35 8.77 4.73
N ALA A 172 14.47 8.06 4.03
CA ALA A 172 13.93 6.78 4.49
C ALA A 172 15.00 5.68 4.58
N LEU A 173 15.97 5.67 3.64
CA LEU A 173 17.08 4.70 3.64
C LEU A 173 18.11 4.97 4.75
N SER A 174 18.32 6.25 5.10
CA SER A 174 19.30 6.67 6.12
C SER A 174 18.62 7.16 7.41
N PHE A 175 17.37 6.74 7.65
CA PHE A 175 16.58 7.24 8.77
C PHE A 175 17.22 6.86 10.10
N ASP A 176 17.53 7.87 10.89
CA ASP A 176 18.06 7.77 12.24
C ASP A 176 17.09 8.44 13.21
N LYS A 177 16.64 7.69 14.22
CA LYS A 177 15.68 8.20 15.21
C LYS A 177 16.23 9.31 16.09
N GLU A 178 17.54 9.41 16.19
CA GLU A 178 18.26 10.39 16.99
C GLU A 178 18.46 11.72 16.24
N LYS A 179 18.32 11.72 14.92
CA LYS A 179 18.47 12.91 14.10
C LYS A 179 17.18 13.69 14.00
N MET A 180 17.30 15.00 14.02
CA MET A 180 16.21 15.91 13.69
C MET A 180 16.08 16.08 12.18
N TYR A 181 14.89 15.92 11.66
CA TYR A 181 14.57 16.12 10.26
C TYR A 181 13.45 17.15 10.12
N LYS A 182 13.51 17.95 9.07
CA LYS A 182 12.40 18.80 8.68
C LYS A 182 11.38 18.04 7.83
N GLY A 183 10.13 18.37 7.99
CA GLY A 183 9.07 17.96 7.10
C GLY A 183 8.85 18.95 5.97
N TYR A 184 7.88 18.64 5.11
CA TYR A 184 7.51 19.51 4.00
C TYR A 184 6.04 19.88 4.07
N HIS A 185 5.75 21.13 3.74
CA HIS A 185 4.44 21.57 3.32
C HIS A 185 4.33 21.37 1.80
N ILE A 186 3.47 20.43 1.39
CA ILE A 186 3.26 20.06 0.00
C ILE A 186 1.98 20.69 -0.48
N ARG A 187 2.08 21.54 -1.50
CA ARG A 187 0.91 22.16 -2.13
C ARG A 187 0.99 22.03 -3.64
N SER A 188 -0.15 21.78 -4.26
CA SER A 188 -0.32 21.80 -5.70
C SER A 188 -1.00 23.09 -6.12
N ILE A 189 -0.45 23.79 -7.11
CA ILE A 189 -0.98 25.07 -7.58
C ILE A 189 -2.20 24.85 -8.48
N ASN A 190 -2.24 23.77 -9.24
CA ASN A 190 -3.22 23.58 -10.31
C ASN A 190 -3.93 22.22 -10.28
N SER A 191 -3.70 21.37 -9.27
CA SER A 191 -4.36 20.07 -9.12
C SER A 191 -4.80 19.82 -7.69
N GLN A 192 -6.09 19.58 -7.48
CA GLN A 192 -6.65 19.32 -6.13
C GLN A 192 -6.28 17.96 -5.54
N THR A 193 -5.63 17.07 -6.31
CA THR A 193 -5.33 15.70 -5.87
C THR A 193 -3.86 15.36 -5.85
N LEU A 194 -3.02 16.12 -6.56
CA LEU A 194 -1.60 15.82 -6.70
C LEU A 194 -0.85 15.84 -5.38
N ASP A 195 -1.05 16.85 -4.56
CA ASP A 195 -0.45 16.99 -3.24
C ASP A 195 -0.76 15.79 -2.35
N ARG A 196 -2.02 15.32 -2.37
CA ARG A 196 -2.47 14.13 -1.66
C ARG A 196 -1.81 12.87 -2.21
N ASP A 197 -1.80 12.67 -3.53
CA ASP A 197 -1.22 11.48 -4.16
C ASP A 197 0.30 11.40 -3.87
N VAL A 198 1.01 12.52 -3.92
CA VAL A 198 2.43 12.61 -3.56
C VAL A 198 2.64 12.29 -2.08
N MET A 199 1.81 12.82 -1.18
CA MET A 199 1.93 12.52 0.25
C MET A 199 1.65 11.04 0.57
N MET A 200 0.69 10.43 -0.12
CA MET A 200 0.44 8.99 -0.02
C MET A 200 1.63 8.17 -0.54
N ALA A 201 2.25 8.58 -1.66
CA ALA A 201 3.47 7.94 -2.17
C ALA A 201 4.63 8.06 -1.18
N ILE A 202 4.83 9.23 -0.58
CA ILE A 202 5.84 9.46 0.48
C ILE A 202 5.58 8.54 1.67
N THR A 203 4.31 8.40 2.09
CA THR A 203 3.91 7.48 3.18
C THR A 203 4.38 6.06 2.89
N TYR A 204 4.12 5.57 1.68
CA TYR A 204 4.52 4.22 1.31
C TYR A 204 6.05 4.06 1.24
N ILE A 205 6.79 5.06 0.79
CA ILE A 205 8.26 5.03 0.75
C ILE A 205 8.84 4.83 2.16
N TYR A 206 8.35 5.57 3.16
CA TYR A 206 8.77 5.38 4.55
C TYR A 206 8.44 3.98 5.07
N THR A 207 7.24 3.49 4.79
CA THR A 207 6.84 2.14 5.24
C THR A 207 7.64 1.02 4.57
N LYS A 208 8.01 1.17 3.30
CA LYS A 208 8.98 0.28 2.62
C LYS A 208 10.36 0.32 3.27
N GLY A 209 10.76 1.46 3.84
CA GLY A 209 11.95 1.60 4.69
C GLY A 209 11.76 1.07 6.12
N ASN A 210 10.67 0.36 6.41
CA ASN A 210 10.33 -0.17 7.73
C ASN A 210 10.15 0.91 8.82
N ILE A 211 9.70 2.10 8.44
CA ILE A 211 9.45 3.24 9.31
C ILE A 211 7.95 3.40 9.52
N ARG A 212 7.49 3.49 10.77
CA ARG A 212 6.09 3.74 11.08
C ARG A 212 5.67 5.14 10.69
N VAL A 213 4.49 5.26 10.07
CA VAL A 213 3.91 6.52 9.60
C VAL A 213 2.48 6.66 10.09
N GLY A 214 2.16 7.81 10.69
CA GLY A 214 0.77 8.22 10.90
C GLY A 214 0.25 8.93 9.64
N TYR A 215 -0.96 8.59 9.18
CA TYR A 215 -1.62 9.27 8.06
C TYR A 215 -3.00 9.75 8.49
N ILE A 216 -3.16 11.06 8.61
CA ILE A 216 -4.33 11.70 9.20
C ILE A 216 -4.97 12.67 8.20
N ASN A 217 -6.23 12.43 7.87
CA ASN A 217 -7.06 13.42 7.23
C ASN A 217 -7.54 14.42 8.30
N CYS A 218 -7.10 15.69 8.20
CA CYS A 218 -7.35 16.70 9.23
C CYS A 218 -8.85 16.96 9.44
N TYR A 219 -9.65 16.98 8.37
CA TYR A 219 -11.10 17.15 8.52
C TYR A 219 -11.71 16.06 9.41
N LYS A 220 -11.44 14.79 9.06
CA LYS A 220 -12.00 13.64 9.80
C LYS A 220 -11.55 13.63 11.27
N PHE A 221 -10.28 13.90 11.51
CA PHE A 221 -9.73 13.92 12.86
C PHE A 221 -10.36 15.01 13.73
N PHE A 222 -10.40 16.26 13.24
CA PHE A 222 -10.96 17.38 14.01
C PHE A 222 -12.48 17.28 14.13
N ALA A 223 -13.19 16.74 13.13
CA ALA A 223 -14.61 16.42 13.25
C ALA A 223 -14.87 15.37 14.36
N GLY A 224 -14.00 14.34 14.45
CA GLY A 224 -14.09 13.34 15.51
C GLY A 224 -13.87 13.90 16.91
N LEU A 225 -13.03 14.93 17.08
CA LEU A 225 -12.82 15.59 18.39
C LEU A 225 -14.05 16.33 18.90
N VAL A 226 -14.94 16.78 18.01
CA VAL A 226 -16.17 17.52 18.35
C VAL A 226 -17.45 16.74 18.08
N ASP A 227 -17.33 15.44 17.81
CA ASP A 227 -18.48 14.57 17.57
C ASP A 227 -19.37 14.50 18.82
N LYS A 228 -20.67 14.28 18.63
CA LYS A 228 -21.62 14.11 19.74
C LYS A 228 -21.47 12.74 20.40
N ASP A 229 -20.96 11.74 19.65
CA ASP A 229 -20.68 10.40 20.17
C ASP A 229 -19.35 10.41 20.93
N TRP A 230 -19.41 10.14 22.22
CA TRP A 230 -18.24 10.07 23.09
C TRP A 230 -17.24 8.97 22.69
N ILE A 231 -17.71 7.90 22.06
CA ILE A 231 -16.84 6.82 21.56
C ILE A 231 -15.95 7.36 20.43
N VAL A 232 -16.52 8.14 19.53
CA VAL A 232 -15.79 8.79 18.42
C VAL A 232 -14.77 9.79 18.95
N GLN A 233 -15.18 10.60 19.96
CA GLN A 233 -14.25 11.54 20.61
C GLN A 233 -13.08 10.81 21.29
N ASP A 234 -13.35 9.75 22.03
CA ASP A 234 -12.32 8.99 22.75
C ASP A 234 -11.32 8.34 21.76
N GLU A 235 -11.83 7.81 20.66
CA GLU A 235 -10.96 7.29 19.59
C GLU A 235 -10.09 8.39 18.97
N ALA A 236 -10.63 9.59 18.70
CA ALA A 236 -9.85 10.71 18.20
C ALA A 236 -8.74 11.12 19.20
N LYS A 237 -9.02 11.12 20.49
CA LYS A 237 -8.04 11.40 21.56
C LYS A 237 -6.95 10.31 21.62
N ARG A 238 -7.31 9.05 21.48
CA ARG A 238 -6.33 7.93 21.40
C ARG A 238 -5.43 8.08 20.18
N VAL A 239 -6.00 8.45 19.04
CA VAL A 239 -5.23 8.72 17.82
C VAL A 239 -4.27 9.88 18.02
N TYR A 240 -4.67 10.95 18.68
CA TYR A 240 -3.79 12.07 19.01
C TYR A 240 -2.53 11.62 19.75
N GLN A 241 -2.66 10.74 20.74
CA GLN A 241 -1.52 10.21 21.48
C GLN A 241 -0.57 9.43 20.56
N LYS A 242 -1.10 8.65 19.63
CA LYS A 242 -0.28 7.95 18.62
C LYS A 242 0.41 8.93 17.65
N MET A 243 -0.26 10.01 17.26
CA MET A 243 0.29 11.06 16.38
C MET A 243 1.53 11.73 16.98
N ILE A 244 1.56 11.95 18.28
CA ILE A 244 2.71 12.55 18.99
C ILE A 244 3.95 11.64 18.90
N HIS A 245 3.74 10.32 18.94
CA HIS A 245 4.83 9.35 19.11
C HIS A 245 5.32 8.72 17.80
N VAL A 246 4.52 8.71 16.74
CA VAL A 246 4.93 8.12 15.47
C VAL A 246 6.12 8.88 14.86
N PRO A 247 7.15 8.18 14.32
CA PRO A 247 8.33 8.83 13.75
C PRO A 247 8.01 9.85 12.66
N VAL A 248 7.13 9.47 11.73
CA VAL A 248 6.70 10.32 10.60
C VAL A 248 5.20 10.49 10.64
N LEU A 249 4.73 11.73 10.52
CA LEU A 249 3.31 12.08 10.51
C LEU A 249 2.94 12.81 9.22
N MET A 250 1.85 12.38 8.61
CA MET A 250 1.22 13.00 7.45
C MET A 250 -0.11 13.65 7.86
N LEU A 251 -0.22 14.97 7.65
CA LEU A 251 -1.43 15.77 7.91
C LEU A 251 -2.05 16.16 6.57
N GLU A 252 -3.04 15.42 6.12
CA GLU A 252 -3.73 15.67 4.84
C GLU A 252 -4.75 16.80 4.98
N ASN A 253 -4.74 17.74 4.04
CA ASN A 253 -5.69 18.86 3.94
C ASN A 253 -5.77 19.70 5.21
N LEU A 254 -4.65 20.22 5.65
CA LEU A 254 -4.54 21.04 6.85
C LEU A 254 -5.43 22.31 6.81
N ASN A 255 -5.71 22.83 5.61
CA ASN A 255 -6.63 23.96 5.42
C ASN A 255 -8.12 23.58 5.59
N ASN A 256 -8.45 22.29 5.56
CA ASN A 256 -9.84 21.81 5.64
C ASN A 256 -10.22 21.33 7.04
N ILE A 257 -9.63 21.93 8.08
CA ILE A 257 -10.07 21.69 9.46
C ILE A 257 -11.47 22.30 9.63
N PRO A 258 -12.47 21.55 10.15
CA PRO A 258 -13.81 22.08 10.39
C PRO A 258 -13.76 23.23 11.40
N GLN A 259 -14.85 23.96 11.52
CA GLN A 259 -14.95 25.00 12.54
C GLN A 259 -14.96 24.35 13.92
N VAL A 260 -13.88 24.51 14.65
CA VAL A 260 -13.69 24.06 16.04
C VAL A 260 -13.31 25.26 16.91
N ASN A 261 -13.46 25.12 18.22
CA ASN A 261 -13.09 26.17 19.14
C ASN A 261 -11.57 26.34 19.27
N ASP A 262 -11.14 27.45 19.81
CA ASP A 262 -9.73 27.81 19.94
C ASP A 262 -8.94 26.85 20.84
N GLU A 263 -9.60 26.35 21.90
CA GLU A 263 -8.98 25.37 22.80
C GLU A 263 -8.60 24.07 22.10
N ILE A 264 -9.46 23.59 21.22
CA ILE A 264 -9.19 22.40 20.40
C ILE A 264 -8.02 22.65 19.43
N LEU A 265 -7.97 23.81 18.79
CA LEU A 265 -6.85 24.18 17.92
C LEU A 265 -5.53 24.28 18.69
N MET A 266 -5.58 24.92 19.88
CA MET A 266 -4.40 25.02 20.74
C MET A 266 -3.89 23.66 21.18
N THR A 267 -4.78 22.81 21.66
CA THR A 267 -4.38 21.50 22.22
C THR A 267 -3.94 20.54 21.12
N TYR A 268 -4.77 20.39 20.07
CA TYR A 268 -4.61 19.29 19.12
C TYR A 268 -3.86 19.66 17.84
N LEU A 269 -3.76 20.94 17.47
CA LEU A 269 -2.93 21.35 16.34
C LEU A 269 -1.60 21.94 16.83
N TYR A 270 -1.64 23.05 17.57
CA TYR A 270 -0.42 23.70 18.04
C TYR A 270 0.37 22.81 18.99
N GLY A 271 -0.29 22.22 20.00
CA GLY A 271 0.33 21.29 20.93
C GLY A 271 0.95 20.08 20.24
N LEU A 272 0.27 19.51 19.22
CA LEU A 272 0.84 18.41 18.40
C LEU A 272 2.12 18.83 17.72
N LEU A 273 2.12 19.95 17.00
CA LEU A 273 3.28 20.45 16.27
C LEU A 273 4.46 20.73 17.23
N GLN A 274 4.18 21.37 18.37
CA GLN A 274 5.19 21.68 19.38
C GLN A 274 5.79 20.42 20.01
N GLU A 275 4.97 19.44 20.39
CA GLU A 275 5.47 18.20 20.98
C GLU A 275 6.28 17.36 19.99
N ARG A 276 5.92 17.38 18.72
CA ARG A 276 6.65 16.66 17.68
C ARG A 276 7.98 17.34 17.36
N ASP A 277 8.01 18.68 17.34
CA ASP A 277 9.25 19.45 17.15
C ASP A 277 10.24 19.18 18.30
N LYS A 278 9.81 19.27 19.55
CA LYS A 278 10.64 18.94 20.72
C LYS A 278 11.25 17.54 20.65
N LYS A 279 10.55 16.59 20.04
CA LYS A 279 11.00 15.19 19.88
C LYS A 279 11.73 14.93 18.57
N GLY A 280 12.00 15.95 17.76
CA GLY A 280 12.65 15.81 16.44
C GLY A 280 11.92 14.94 15.44
N LYS A 281 10.56 14.83 15.57
CA LYS A 281 9.74 13.97 14.70
C LYS A 281 9.38 14.65 13.39
N ILE A 282 9.44 13.91 12.29
CA ILE A 282 9.10 14.44 10.97
C ILE A 282 7.59 14.65 10.84
N THR A 283 7.18 15.82 10.36
CA THR A 283 5.78 16.11 10.04
C THR A 283 5.66 16.67 8.64
N TYR A 284 4.83 16.04 7.81
CA TYR A 284 4.43 16.54 6.50
C TYR A 284 3.02 17.06 6.57
N CYS A 285 2.69 18.07 5.76
CA CYS A 285 1.30 18.46 5.58
C CYS A 285 0.99 18.80 4.12
N THR A 286 -0.27 18.65 3.75
CA THR A 286 -0.79 19.15 2.47
C THR A 286 -1.85 20.21 2.68
N THR A 287 -1.95 21.11 1.70
CA THR A 287 -3.06 22.04 1.57
C THR A 287 -3.52 22.06 0.11
N SER A 288 -4.82 22.17 -0.08
CA SER A 288 -5.43 22.31 -1.42
C SER A 288 -5.46 23.76 -1.93
N THR A 289 -4.71 24.64 -1.28
CA THR A 289 -4.67 26.07 -1.61
C THR A 289 -3.24 26.54 -1.84
N SER A 290 -3.09 27.69 -2.52
CA SER A 290 -1.80 28.36 -2.69
C SER A 290 -1.26 29.05 -1.42
N ILE A 291 -1.98 28.94 -0.29
CA ILE A 291 -1.58 29.56 0.96
C ILE A 291 -0.40 28.79 1.56
N GLY A 292 0.67 29.49 1.93
CA GLY A 292 1.81 28.91 2.65
C GLY A 292 1.41 28.42 4.05
N VAL A 293 2.11 27.40 4.56
CA VAL A 293 1.81 26.79 5.86
C VAL A 293 1.84 27.80 7.02
N LYS A 294 2.78 28.74 6.97
CA LYS A 294 2.88 29.82 7.94
C LYS A 294 1.58 30.65 8.02
N ASN A 295 1.12 31.15 6.87
CA ASN A 295 -0.09 31.96 6.78
C ASN A 295 -1.34 31.13 7.14
N LEU A 296 -1.35 29.85 6.78
CA LEU A 296 -2.44 28.94 7.12
C LEU A 296 -2.55 28.76 8.64
N ILE A 297 -1.45 28.44 9.31
CA ILE A 297 -1.44 28.25 10.76
C ILE A 297 -1.80 29.58 11.47
N TYR A 298 -1.22 30.68 11.00
CA TYR A 298 -1.57 32.00 11.53
C TYR A 298 -3.07 32.31 11.34
N SER A 299 -3.65 32.04 10.18
CA SER A 299 -5.08 32.28 9.93
C SER A 299 -6.01 31.43 10.81
N LYS A 300 -5.58 30.21 11.16
CA LYS A 300 -6.32 29.31 12.06
C LYS A 300 -6.20 29.72 13.52
N LEU A 301 -5.06 30.27 13.92
CA LEU A 301 -4.72 30.58 15.31
C LEU A 301 -4.62 32.11 15.60
N ARG A 302 -4.95 32.94 14.61
CA ARG A 302 -4.70 34.40 14.67
C ARG A 302 -5.32 35.14 15.89
N ASN A 303 -6.42 34.62 16.40
CA ASN A 303 -7.13 35.21 17.55
C ASN A 303 -6.57 34.67 18.87
N LEU A 304 -5.60 33.77 18.85
CA LEU A 304 -4.99 33.20 20.03
C LEU A 304 -3.69 33.95 20.38
N ALA A 305 -3.38 34.03 21.66
CA ALA A 305 -2.17 34.68 22.16
C ALA A 305 -0.89 34.11 21.55
N CYS A 306 -0.92 32.86 21.12
CA CYS A 306 0.24 32.16 20.53
C CYS A 306 0.37 32.30 18.99
N GLY A 307 -0.43 33.14 18.32
CA GLY A 307 -0.43 33.25 16.87
C GLY A 307 0.95 33.46 16.24
N ASN A 308 1.76 34.35 16.83
CA ASN A 308 3.15 34.60 16.38
C ASN A 308 4.07 33.41 16.65
N GLU A 309 3.90 32.73 17.78
CA GLU A 309 4.70 31.54 18.12
C GLU A 309 4.34 30.36 17.21
N ALA A 310 3.06 30.16 16.93
CA ALA A 310 2.59 29.15 15.99
C ALA A 310 3.17 29.35 14.58
N SER A 311 3.27 30.62 14.14
CA SER A 311 3.88 30.97 12.85
C SER A 311 5.37 30.63 12.82
N LYS A 312 6.12 31.00 13.86
CA LYS A 312 7.55 30.64 13.99
C LYS A 312 7.74 29.12 14.04
N LEU A 313 6.90 28.42 14.79
CA LEU A 313 6.95 26.97 14.89
C LEU A 313 6.72 26.30 13.51
N ALA A 314 5.76 26.80 12.74
CA ALA A 314 5.54 26.30 11.37
C ALA A 314 6.76 26.51 10.47
N ASP A 315 7.43 27.68 10.54
CA ASP A 315 8.65 27.95 9.79
C ASP A 315 9.79 27.01 10.19
N MET A 316 9.89 26.63 11.45
CA MET A 316 10.93 25.71 11.94
C MET A 316 10.69 24.27 11.47
N ILE A 317 9.44 23.82 11.42
CA ILE A 317 9.09 22.43 11.14
C ILE A 317 9.02 22.15 9.64
N PHE A 318 8.50 23.08 8.84
CA PHE A 318 8.19 22.83 7.43
C PHE A 318 9.08 23.60 6.46
N GLU A 319 9.58 22.89 5.46
CA GLU A 319 10.08 23.49 4.22
C GLU A 319 8.98 23.46 3.17
N GLU A 320 8.73 24.58 2.51
CA GLU A 320 7.66 24.66 1.52
C GLU A 320 8.11 24.04 0.19
N LYS A 321 7.35 23.05 -0.29
CA LYS A 321 7.49 22.48 -1.65
C LYS A 321 6.25 22.80 -2.47
N VAL A 322 6.48 23.50 -3.57
CA VAL A 322 5.45 23.80 -4.57
C VAL A 322 5.57 22.79 -5.69
N ILE A 323 4.51 21.99 -5.87
CA ILE A 323 4.43 20.98 -6.93
C ILE A 323 3.64 21.58 -8.08
N LYS A 324 4.29 21.70 -9.24
CA LYS A 324 3.64 22.17 -10.49
C LYS A 324 2.83 21.04 -11.11
N ASP A 325 1.87 21.41 -11.93
CA ASP A 325 0.87 20.52 -12.55
C ASP A 325 1.33 19.12 -12.91
N PHE A 326 0.50 18.19 -12.48
CA PHE A 326 0.58 16.77 -12.77
C PHE A 326 -0.61 16.41 -13.65
N ASP A 327 -0.40 16.45 -14.94
CA ASP A 327 -1.41 16.01 -15.91
C ASP A 327 -1.45 14.47 -15.90
N VAL A 328 -2.27 13.92 -15.01
CA VAL A 328 -2.56 12.48 -15.01
C VAL A 328 -3.57 12.25 -16.12
N ARG A 329 -3.09 11.94 -17.30
CA ARG A 329 -3.98 11.40 -18.33
C ARG A 329 -4.33 9.96 -17.99
N PRO A 330 -5.60 9.57 -18.12
CA PRO A 330 -6.08 8.22 -17.85
C PRO A 330 -5.41 7.15 -18.71
#